data_f91e5a0e7a3b507061e851338bf101b3
#
_entry.id   f91e5a0e7a3b507061e851338bf101b3
#
_cell.length_a   1.000
_cell.length_b   1.000
_cell.length_c   1.000
_cell.angle_alpha   90.00
_cell.angle_beta   90.00
_cell.angle_gamma   90.00
#
_symmetry.space_group_name_H-M   'P 1'
#
loop_
_entity.id
_entity.type
_entity.pdbx_description
1 polymer ?
#
loop_
_entity_poly.entity_id
_entity_poly.type
_entity_poly.pdbx_seq_one_letter_code
_entity_poly.pdbx_strand_id
1 'polypeptide(L)'
;MLKQGSALDRYFKISERGSNLSREIRGGFATFFAMSYIVVLNPLILSGPDSSGATLGFPAVAAVTAFVAGILTILMGAWAKHPFALATGLGVNAFVAVTVATNPGLTWPDMMGLVMLSGITMLILVLTGFRTAVFKAVPEGLKTAIVVGIGLFIALIGLVNAGFVRRIPDVAGTTVPVGLGFDGKLLGWPTLVFVFGLILTIALVVRKVKGAILIGIVASTVLSVILEFTLHIGPSFDGTTYNPQGWSLVAPAFSEWAAPDLSLIGQANPFGAFEHLGFVAATLLAFVILLSIFFDAMGTMVGLATEAGSIDKDGNIPNVDRVLQVDALGAIIGGGASVSSNQIYVESGAGIGEGARTGLASIVTGLLFLVAMFFTPLINLVPFEAVAPALVVVGFMMAAQVGKIDWKDWGIALPAFLTFTLMPFT
;
A
#
# COMPACT_ATOMS: atom_id res chain seq x y z
N MET A 1 -5.38 19.35 30.06
CA MET A 1 -3.98 19.76 29.78
C MET A 1 -3.05 18.85 30.59
N LEU A 2 -2.18 18.07 29.93
CA LEU A 2 -1.11 17.38 30.65
C LEU A 2 -0.19 18.44 31.26
N LYS A 3 0.14 18.31 32.58
CA LYS A 3 1.16 19.17 33.20
C LYS A 3 2.48 18.96 32.44
N GLN A 4 3.15 20.04 32.04
CA GLN A 4 4.54 19.98 31.57
C GLN A 4 5.35 19.14 32.59
N GLY A 5 6.10 18.14 32.09
CA GLY A 5 6.87 17.23 32.95
C GLY A 5 6.13 15.96 33.40
N SER A 6 4.92 15.65 32.87
CA SER A 6 4.29 14.33 33.06
C SER A 6 5.17 13.19 32.53
N ALA A 7 4.97 11.94 32.99
CA ALA A 7 5.73 10.79 32.52
C ALA A 7 5.65 10.60 31.00
N LEU A 8 4.45 10.83 30.39
CA LEU A 8 4.24 10.82 28.96
C LEU A 8 5.01 11.93 28.24
N ASP A 9 4.99 13.15 28.77
CA ASP A 9 5.72 14.28 28.18
C ASP A 9 7.22 14.02 28.17
N ARG A 10 7.76 13.52 29.29
CA ARG A 10 9.19 13.14 29.40
C ARG A 10 9.58 12.00 28.46
N TYR A 11 8.74 10.97 28.32
CA TYR A 11 9.04 9.81 27.47
C TYR A 11 9.05 10.18 25.99
N PHE A 12 8.02 10.91 25.52
CA PHE A 12 7.88 11.28 24.11
C PHE A 12 8.51 12.62 23.76
N LYS A 13 8.93 13.42 24.77
CA LYS A 13 9.47 14.77 24.58
C LYS A 13 8.49 15.73 23.87
N ILE A 14 7.21 15.65 24.22
CA ILE A 14 6.14 16.34 23.51
C ILE A 14 6.35 17.87 23.55
N SER A 15 6.57 18.42 24.75
CA SER A 15 6.81 19.86 24.95
C SER A 15 8.15 20.30 24.30
N GLU A 16 9.21 19.46 24.41
CA GLU A 16 10.52 19.73 23.81
C GLU A 16 10.44 19.84 22.28
N ARG A 17 9.59 19.01 21.64
CA ARG A 17 9.36 19.01 20.18
C ARG A 17 8.28 20.00 19.73
N GLY A 18 7.85 20.92 20.59
CA GLY A 18 6.89 21.97 20.24
C GLY A 18 5.45 21.50 19.99
N SER A 19 5.08 20.32 20.51
CA SER A 19 3.72 19.76 20.40
C SER A 19 2.98 19.78 21.74
N ASN A 20 1.78 19.23 21.76
CA ASN A 20 0.97 19.01 22.96
C ASN A 20 0.05 17.81 22.76
N LEU A 21 -0.53 17.27 23.85
CA LEU A 21 -1.36 16.07 23.81
C LEU A 21 -2.49 16.16 22.78
N SER A 22 -3.16 17.30 22.69
CA SER A 22 -4.28 17.49 21.76
C SER A 22 -3.82 17.42 20.30
N ARG A 23 -2.66 17.99 19.97
CA ARG A 23 -2.07 17.89 18.63
C ARG A 23 -1.64 16.46 18.29
N GLU A 24 -1.02 15.75 19.24
CA GLU A 24 -0.61 14.36 19.05
C GLU A 24 -1.83 13.46 18.81
N ILE A 25 -2.90 13.59 19.60
CA ILE A 25 -4.13 12.81 19.42
C ILE A 25 -4.80 13.16 18.09
N ARG A 26 -5.00 14.45 17.78
CA ARG A 26 -5.60 14.87 16.50
C ARG A 26 -4.76 14.42 15.32
N GLY A 27 -3.43 14.50 15.42
CA GLY A 27 -2.52 14.02 14.41
C GLY A 27 -2.62 12.51 14.21
N GLY A 28 -2.75 11.73 15.28
CA GLY A 28 -2.99 10.29 15.19
C GLY A 28 -4.28 9.94 14.47
N PHE A 29 -5.38 10.62 14.78
CA PHE A 29 -6.65 10.46 14.04
C PHE A 29 -6.51 10.88 12.57
N ALA A 30 -5.86 12.02 12.30
CA ALA A 30 -5.66 12.48 10.92
C ALA A 30 -4.86 11.50 10.08
N THR A 31 -3.77 10.94 10.63
CA THR A 31 -2.98 9.89 9.98
C THR A 31 -3.84 8.64 9.74
N PHE A 32 -4.57 8.17 10.75
CA PHE A 32 -5.44 7.00 10.60
C PHE A 32 -6.46 7.20 9.47
N PHE A 33 -7.21 8.29 9.47
CA PHE A 33 -8.19 8.54 8.41
C PHE A 33 -7.56 8.75 7.03
N ALA A 34 -6.33 9.26 6.96
CA ALA A 34 -5.63 9.41 5.69
C ALA A 34 -5.21 8.06 5.09
N MET A 35 -4.85 7.06 5.92
CA MET A 35 -4.27 5.80 5.46
C MET A 35 -5.15 4.57 5.70
N SER A 36 -6.30 4.68 6.41
CA SER A 36 -7.17 3.53 6.73
C SER A 36 -7.75 2.83 5.50
N TYR A 37 -7.75 3.48 4.34
CA TYR A 37 -8.13 2.86 3.08
C TYR A 37 -7.34 1.58 2.77
N ILE A 38 -6.13 1.41 3.34
CA ILE A 38 -5.28 0.24 3.12
C ILE A 38 -5.92 -1.05 3.63
N VAL A 39 -6.77 -0.98 4.65
CA VAL A 39 -7.49 -2.14 5.19
C VAL A 39 -8.43 -2.74 4.14
N VAL A 40 -8.93 -1.92 3.22
CA VAL A 40 -9.76 -2.35 2.09
C VAL A 40 -8.91 -2.63 0.87
N LEU A 41 -7.92 -1.79 0.61
CA LEU A 41 -7.13 -1.84 -0.61
C LEU A 41 -6.17 -3.03 -0.65
N ASN A 42 -5.53 -3.37 0.47
CA ASN A 42 -4.59 -4.49 0.52
C ASN A 42 -5.25 -5.85 0.17
N PRO A 43 -6.39 -6.24 0.80
CA PRO A 43 -7.07 -7.46 0.39
C PRO A 43 -7.49 -7.46 -1.09
N LEU A 44 -7.84 -6.30 -1.66
CA LEU A 44 -8.17 -6.20 -3.08
C LEU A 44 -6.98 -6.51 -3.99
N ILE A 45 -5.79 -6.01 -3.66
CA ILE A 45 -4.57 -6.28 -4.43
C ILE A 45 -4.15 -7.75 -4.32
N LEU A 46 -4.30 -8.35 -3.12
CA LEU A 46 -3.89 -9.72 -2.84
C LEU A 46 -5.01 -10.76 -3.04
N SER A 47 -6.14 -10.40 -3.67
CA SER A 47 -7.32 -11.26 -3.81
C SER A 47 -7.20 -12.33 -4.90
N GLY A 48 -6.23 -12.21 -5.81
CA GLY A 48 -6.05 -13.14 -6.92
C GLY A 48 -5.72 -14.56 -6.45
N PRO A 49 -6.01 -15.59 -7.26
CA PRO A 49 -5.56 -16.95 -6.99
C PRO A 49 -4.06 -17.09 -7.29
N ASP A 50 -3.39 -17.95 -6.53
CA ASP A 50 -2.04 -18.38 -6.83
C ASP A 50 -2.02 -19.51 -7.90
N SER A 51 -0.83 -20.05 -8.18
CA SER A 51 -0.67 -21.14 -9.15
C SER A 51 -1.41 -22.43 -8.80
N SER A 52 -1.77 -22.63 -7.53
CA SER A 52 -2.58 -23.77 -7.06
C SER A 52 -4.08 -23.50 -7.13
N GLY A 53 -4.49 -22.27 -7.44
CA GLY A 53 -5.87 -21.79 -7.38
C GLY A 53 -6.30 -21.34 -5.99
N ALA A 54 -5.41 -21.34 -4.99
CA ALA A 54 -5.71 -20.88 -3.64
C ALA A 54 -5.70 -19.33 -3.55
N THR A 55 -6.55 -18.79 -2.68
CA THR A 55 -6.62 -17.37 -2.36
C THR A 55 -6.36 -17.15 -0.87
N LEU A 56 -5.85 -15.98 -0.51
CA LEU A 56 -5.61 -15.62 0.89
C LEU A 56 -6.90 -15.35 1.70
N GLY A 57 -8.04 -15.18 1.02
CA GLY A 57 -9.29 -14.82 1.70
C GLY A 57 -9.38 -13.33 2.05
N PHE A 58 -10.35 -12.66 1.45
CA PHE A 58 -10.50 -11.20 1.55
C PHE A 58 -10.65 -10.67 2.99
N PRO A 59 -11.54 -11.24 3.86
CA PRO A 59 -11.67 -10.79 5.24
C PRO A 59 -10.43 -11.07 6.10
N ALA A 60 -9.75 -12.19 5.87
CA ALA A 60 -8.53 -12.54 6.60
C ALA A 60 -7.40 -11.56 6.30
N VAL A 61 -7.15 -11.26 5.00
CA VAL A 61 -6.15 -10.25 4.62
C VAL A 61 -6.47 -8.89 5.23
N ALA A 62 -7.73 -8.47 5.25
CA ALA A 62 -8.14 -7.20 5.84
C ALA A 62 -7.89 -7.14 7.35
N ALA A 63 -8.29 -8.19 8.08
CA ALA A 63 -8.09 -8.27 9.53
C ALA A 63 -6.60 -8.25 9.89
N VAL A 64 -5.79 -9.09 9.21
CA VAL A 64 -4.36 -9.17 9.46
C VAL A 64 -3.64 -7.89 9.03
N THR A 65 -4.07 -7.24 7.94
CA THR A 65 -3.52 -5.91 7.53
C THR A 65 -3.72 -4.87 8.62
N ALA A 66 -4.94 -4.76 9.17
CA ALA A 66 -5.22 -3.82 10.25
C ALA A 66 -4.43 -4.17 11.53
N PHE A 67 -4.33 -5.45 11.86
CA PHE A 67 -3.58 -5.95 13.03
C PHE A 67 -2.09 -5.62 12.93
N VAL A 68 -1.45 -5.96 11.81
CA VAL A 68 0.00 -5.76 11.61
C VAL A 68 0.32 -4.27 11.52
N ALA A 69 -0.48 -3.49 10.77
CA ALA A 69 -0.32 -2.03 10.71
C ALA A 69 -0.46 -1.40 12.09
N GLY A 70 -1.42 -1.85 12.90
CA GLY A 70 -1.62 -1.39 14.28
C GLY A 70 -0.40 -1.62 15.15
N ILE A 71 0.08 -2.87 15.22
CA ILE A 71 1.23 -3.23 16.07
C ILE A 71 2.51 -2.51 15.64
N LEU A 72 2.81 -2.50 14.33
CA LEU A 72 4.02 -1.87 13.82
C LEU A 72 4.02 -0.35 14.00
N THR A 73 2.87 0.28 13.84
CA THR A 73 2.71 1.72 14.07
C THR A 73 2.86 2.07 15.56
N ILE A 74 2.34 1.23 16.47
CA ILE A 74 2.58 1.37 17.91
C ILE A 74 4.08 1.20 18.23
N LEU A 75 4.73 0.21 17.63
CA LEU A 75 6.16 -0.03 17.79
C LEU A 75 6.99 1.17 17.31
N MET A 76 6.65 1.74 16.16
CA MET A 76 7.28 2.97 15.64
C MET A 76 7.13 4.13 16.64
N GLY A 77 5.93 4.32 17.17
CA GLY A 77 5.67 5.34 18.17
C GLY A 77 6.41 5.12 19.49
N ALA A 78 6.34 3.91 20.02
CA ALA A 78 6.92 3.57 21.31
C ALA A 78 8.45 3.52 21.29
N TRP A 79 9.04 2.88 20.28
CA TRP A 79 10.48 2.63 20.24
C TRP A 79 11.27 3.67 19.46
N ALA A 80 10.86 3.97 18.21
CA ALA A 80 11.56 4.96 17.41
C ALA A 80 11.16 6.41 17.77
N LYS A 81 10.00 6.61 18.41
CA LYS A 81 9.49 7.90 18.91
C LYS A 81 9.24 8.94 17.79
N HIS A 82 8.86 8.46 16.61
CA HIS A 82 8.49 9.30 15.46
C HIS A 82 6.98 9.23 15.16
N PRO A 83 6.39 10.31 14.65
CA PRO A 83 4.99 10.34 14.24
C PRO A 83 4.77 9.69 12.88
N PHE A 84 5.39 8.53 12.64
CA PHE A 84 5.29 7.78 11.39
C PHE A 84 4.41 6.56 11.60
N ALA A 85 3.50 6.32 10.70
CA ALA A 85 2.67 5.13 10.68
C ALA A 85 3.16 4.16 9.61
N LEU A 86 2.98 2.87 9.86
CA LEU A 86 3.33 1.80 8.94
C LEU A 86 2.08 1.06 8.50
N ALA A 87 2.05 0.74 7.23
CA ALA A 87 1.10 -0.20 6.65
C ALA A 87 1.70 -0.87 5.42
N THR A 88 0.95 -1.75 4.80
CA THR A 88 1.41 -2.54 3.67
C THR A 88 1.74 -1.67 2.46
N GLY A 89 2.98 -1.75 1.96
CA GLY A 89 3.46 -0.95 0.84
C GLY A 89 2.79 -1.33 -0.48
N LEU A 90 2.04 -0.40 -1.06
CA LEU A 90 1.23 -0.66 -2.27
C LEU A 90 2.07 -1.15 -3.46
N GLY A 91 3.28 -0.60 -3.62
CA GLY A 91 4.18 -0.98 -4.69
C GLY A 91 4.64 -2.43 -4.59
N VAL A 92 5.11 -2.83 -3.41
CA VAL A 92 5.52 -4.21 -3.15
C VAL A 92 4.34 -5.17 -3.28
N ASN A 93 3.15 -4.77 -2.81
CA ASN A 93 1.95 -5.61 -2.92
C ASN A 93 1.57 -5.89 -4.36
N ALA A 94 1.56 -4.85 -5.20
CA ALA A 94 1.24 -5.01 -6.61
C ALA A 94 2.25 -5.92 -7.30
N PHE A 95 3.55 -5.75 -7.04
CA PHE A 95 4.61 -6.62 -7.54
C PHE A 95 4.43 -8.08 -7.08
N VAL A 96 4.17 -8.28 -5.78
CA VAL A 96 3.93 -9.60 -5.17
C VAL A 96 2.73 -10.29 -5.83
N ALA A 97 1.60 -9.58 -5.97
CA ALA A 97 0.38 -10.13 -6.55
C ALA A 97 0.57 -10.58 -8.01
N VAL A 98 1.24 -9.76 -8.82
CA VAL A 98 1.52 -10.10 -10.23
C VAL A 98 2.52 -11.25 -10.32
N THR A 99 3.56 -11.24 -9.49
CA THR A 99 4.57 -12.32 -9.49
C THR A 99 3.94 -13.67 -9.18
N VAL A 100 3.03 -13.75 -8.19
CA VAL A 100 2.29 -14.98 -7.88
C VAL A 100 1.39 -15.41 -9.04
N ALA A 101 0.68 -14.46 -9.65
CA ALA A 101 -0.26 -14.74 -10.73
C ALA A 101 0.43 -15.19 -12.05
N THR A 102 1.66 -14.76 -12.29
CA THR A 102 2.37 -14.98 -13.57
C THR A 102 3.39 -16.11 -13.53
N ASN A 103 3.83 -16.58 -12.35
CA ASN A 103 4.83 -17.63 -12.21
C ASN A 103 4.19 -18.97 -11.85
N PRO A 104 4.16 -19.93 -12.79
CA PRO A 104 3.64 -21.28 -12.50
C PRO A 104 4.42 -21.96 -11.37
N GLY A 105 3.70 -22.55 -10.42
CA GLY A 105 4.29 -23.24 -9.26
C GLY A 105 4.52 -22.35 -8.04
N LEU A 106 4.46 -21.02 -8.17
CA LEU A 106 4.62 -20.12 -7.04
C LEU A 106 3.29 -19.95 -6.27
N THR A 107 3.33 -20.18 -4.97
CA THR A 107 2.17 -20.05 -4.08
C THR A 107 2.25 -18.78 -3.23
N TRP A 108 1.12 -18.37 -2.63
CA TRP A 108 1.09 -17.25 -1.70
C TRP A 108 2.06 -17.42 -0.53
N PRO A 109 2.11 -18.59 0.17
CA PRO A 109 3.08 -18.82 1.24
C PRO A 109 4.54 -18.62 0.80
N ASP A 110 4.91 -19.07 -0.40
CA ASP A 110 6.27 -18.96 -0.92
C ASP A 110 6.67 -17.51 -1.17
N MET A 111 5.77 -16.76 -1.80
CA MET A 111 6.01 -15.34 -2.08
C MET A 111 6.08 -14.49 -0.81
N MET A 112 5.22 -14.76 0.15
CA MET A 112 5.26 -14.09 1.46
C MET A 112 6.52 -14.47 2.25
N GLY A 113 7.02 -15.69 2.06
CA GLY A 113 8.32 -16.12 2.56
C GLY A 113 9.48 -15.33 1.98
N LEU A 114 9.46 -15.03 0.66
CA LEU A 114 10.47 -14.16 0.04
C LEU A 114 10.42 -12.73 0.58
N VAL A 115 9.23 -12.18 0.83
CA VAL A 115 9.07 -10.86 1.48
C VAL A 115 9.72 -10.88 2.86
N MET A 116 9.47 -11.93 3.65
CA MET A 116 10.05 -12.09 4.98
C MET A 116 11.58 -12.18 4.92
N LEU A 117 12.15 -12.96 3.99
CA LEU A 117 13.61 -13.07 3.80
C LEU A 117 14.23 -11.74 3.37
N SER A 118 13.55 -11.00 2.49
CA SER A 118 13.98 -9.65 2.10
C SER A 118 14.02 -8.71 3.31
N GLY A 119 13.02 -8.78 4.19
CA GLY A 119 12.98 -8.04 5.43
C GLY A 119 14.12 -8.42 6.41
N ILE A 120 14.41 -9.72 6.54
CA ILE A 120 15.54 -10.21 7.36
C ILE A 120 16.86 -9.69 6.81
N THR A 121 17.06 -9.77 5.48
CA THR A 121 18.24 -9.24 4.81
C THR A 121 18.36 -7.74 5.05
N MET A 122 17.26 -6.99 4.94
CA MET A 122 17.22 -5.56 5.23
C MET A 122 17.61 -5.26 6.67
N LEU A 123 17.12 -6.03 7.64
CA LEU A 123 17.45 -5.85 9.05
C LEU A 123 18.94 -6.05 9.28
N ILE A 124 19.55 -7.07 8.66
CA ILE A 124 21.01 -7.32 8.74
C ILE A 124 21.77 -6.13 8.16
N LEU A 125 21.37 -5.60 7.00
CA LEU A 125 21.98 -4.43 6.37
C LEU A 125 21.87 -3.16 7.25
N VAL A 126 20.76 -2.99 7.95
CA VAL A 126 20.56 -1.90 8.91
C VAL A 126 21.50 -2.05 10.11
N LEU A 127 21.57 -3.25 10.70
CA LEU A 127 22.38 -3.52 11.90
C LEU A 127 23.89 -3.44 11.62
N THR A 128 24.33 -3.82 10.42
CA THR A 128 25.75 -3.76 10.01
C THR A 128 26.20 -2.39 9.53
N GLY A 129 25.28 -1.42 9.37
CA GLY A 129 25.59 -0.09 8.84
C GLY A 129 25.91 -0.07 7.34
N PHE A 130 25.86 -1.21 6.64
CA PHE A 130 26.14 -1.32 5.19
C PHE A 130 25.10 -0.59 4.34
N ARG A 131 23.97 -0.29 4.91
CA ARG A 131 22.86 0.43 4.25
C ARG A 131 23.29 1.75 3.59
N THR A 132 24.14 2.53 4.26
CA THR A 132 24.63 3.82 3.72
C THR A 132 25.43 3.63 2.44
N ALA A 133 26.17 2.53 2.33
CA ALA A 133 26.94 2.20 1.13
C ALA A 133 26.01 1.83 -0.04
N VAL A 134 24.98 1.00 0.20
CA VAL A 134 23.98 0.61 -0.81
C VAL A 134 23.21 1.83 -1.30
N PHE A 135 22.77 2.69 -0.39
CA PHE A 135 22.02 3.91 -0.75
C PHE A 135 22.82 4.84 -1.66
N LYS A 136 24.12 4.97 -1.42
CA LYS A 136 25.02 5.80 -2.25
C LYS A 136 25.36 5.17 -3.60
N ALA A 137 25.29 3.84 -3.71
CA ALA A 137 25.64 3.10 -4.91
C ALA A 137 24.59 3.22 -6.04
N VAL A 138 23.30 3.40 -5.69
CA VAL A 138 22.23 3.50 -6.70
C VAL A 138 21.98 4.95 -7.08
N PRO A 139 22.02 5.30 -8.39
CA PRO A 139 21.74 6.64 -8.88
C PRO A 139 20.33 7.13 -8.49
N GLU A 140 20.20 8.41 -8.13
CA GLU A 140 18.92 9.01 -7.73
C GLU A 140 17.84 8.93 -8.82
N GLY A 141 18.24 9.08 -10.08
CA GLY A 141 17.33 8.95 -11.21
C GLY A 141 16.68 7.57 -11.31
N LEU A 142 17.44 6.50 -10.99
CA LEU A 142 16.91 5.13 -11.00
C LEU A 142 15.95 4.88 -9.81
N LYS A 143 16.28 5.40 -8.62
CA LYS A 143 15.39 5.34 -7.45
C LYS A 143 14.04 5.99 -7.77
N THR A 144 14.06 7.18 -8.35
CA THR A 144 12.86 7.91 -8.77
C THR A 144 12.08 7.13 -9.84
N ALA A 145 12.78 6.55 -10.82
CA ALA A 145 12.17 5.78 -11.89
C ALA A 145 11.41 4.55 -11.37
N ILE A 146 11.95 3.85 -10.38
CA ILE A 146 11.28 2.71 -9.73
C ILE A 146 9.96 3.17 -9.10
N VAL A 147 9.95 4.26 -8.34
CA VAL A 147 8.73 4.79 -7.71
C VAL A 147 7.69 5.20 -8.76
N VAL A 148 8.13 5.86 -9.83
CA VAL A 148 7.26 6.25 -10.96
C VAL A 148 6.65 5.01 -11.64
N GLY A 149 7.47 3.99 -11.92
CA GLY A 149 7.03 2.74 -12.55
C GLY A 149 6.00 2.00 -11.70
N ILE A 150 6.24 1.87 -10.41
CA ILE A 150 5.27 1.31 -9.45
C ILE A 150 3.97 2.11 -9.47
N GLY A 151 4.04 3.45 -9.49
CA GLY A 151 2.86 4.31 -9.55
C GLY A 151 2.03 4.08 -10.82
N LEU A 152 2.68 3.99 -11.97
CA LEU A 152 2.00 3.67 -13.24
C LEU A 152 1.36 2.28 -13.22
N PHE A 153 2.04 1.30 -12.65
CA PHE A 153 1.55 -0.05 -12.51
C PHE A 153 0.30 -0.12 -11.62
N ILE A 154 0.33 0.53 -10.46
CA ILE A 154 -0.82 0.62 -9.54
C ILE A 154 -2.02 1.30 -10.22
N ALA A 155 -1.77 2.39 -10.95
CA ALA A 155 -2.83 3.06 -11.70
C ALA A 155 -3.45 2.16 -12.78
N LEU A 156 -2.62 1.40 -13.50
CA LEU A 156 -3.08 0.44 -14.50
C LEU A 156 -3.95 -0.66 -13.86
N ILE A 157 -3.51 -1.24 -12.72
CA ILE A 157 -4.32 -2.21 -11.97
C ILE A 157 -5.68 -1.62 -11.59
N GLY A 158 -5.72 -0.37 -11.10
CA GLY A 158 -6.96 0.31 -10.76
C GLY A 158 -7.91 0.42 -11.97
N LEU A 159 -7.40 0.79 -13.14
CA LEU A 159 -8.19 0.88 -14.36
C LEU A 159 -8.68 -0.49 -14.86
N VAL A 160 -7.86 -1.53 -14.71
CA VAL A 160 -8.23 -2.91 -15.09
C VAL A 160 -9.31 -3.45 -14.14
N ASN A 161 -9.13 -3.30 -12.83
CA ASN A 161 -10.07 -3.78 -11.83
C ASN A 161 -11.44 -3.08 -11.91
N ALA A 162 -11.45 -1.82 -12.32
CA ALA A 162 -12.70 -1.09 -12.60
C ALA A 162 -13.37 -1.48 -13.93
N GLY A 163 -12.76 -2.38 -14.71
CA GLY A 163 -13.24 -2.72 -16.03
C GLY A 163 -13.13 -1.57 -17.05
N PHE A 164 -12.44 -0.49 -16.70
CA PHE A 164 -12.21 0.67 -17.55
C PHE A 164 -11.22 0.35 -18.68
N VAL A 165 -10.17 -0.45 -18.37
CA VAL A 165 -9.23 -1.02 -19.33
C VAL A 165 -9.43 -2.53 -19.35
N ARG A 166 -9.59 -3.10 -20.51
CA ARG A 166 -9.78 -4.54 -20.71
C ARG A 166 -8.83 -5.08 -21.77
N ARG A 167 -8.58 -6.39 -21.71
CA ARG A 167 -7.77 -7.10 -22.68
C ARG A 167 -8.55 -7.21 -24.00
N ILE A 168 -7.89 -6.87 -25.12
CA ILE A 168 -8.43 -7.09 -26.47
C ILE A 168 -8.01 -8.50 -26.89
N PRO A 169 -8.96 -9.37 -27.25
CA PRO A 169 -8.65 -10.66 -27.86
C PRO A 169 -8.04 -10.42 -29.26
N ASP A 170 -6.75 -10.73 -29.41
CA ASP A 170 -6.04 -10.66 -30.68
C ASP A 170 -5.16 -11.91 -30.82
N VAL A 171 -5.66 -12.88 -31.60
CA VAL A 171 -4.97 -14.16 -31.82
C VAL A 171 -3.65 -13.97 -32.60
N ALA A 172 -3.58 -12.93 -33.44
CA ALA A 172 -2.37 -12.63 -34.21
C ALA A 172 -1.30 -11.88 -33.42
N GLY A 173 -1.66 -11.28 -32.25
CA GLY A 173 -0.75 -10.52 -31.41
C GLY A 173 -0.21 -9.24 -32.07
N THR A 174 -0.98 -8.63 -32.97
CA THR A 174 -0.56 -7.50 -33.80
C THR A 174 -1.08 -6.15 -33.33
N THR A 175 -2.04 -6.14 -32.38
CA THR A 175 -2.63 -4.92 -31.83
C THR A 175 -2.17 -4.64 -30.40
N VAL A 176 -2.42 -3.42 -29.93
CA VAL A 176 -2.24 -3.08 -28.50
C VAL A 176 -3.13 -4.02 -27.67
N PRO A 177 -2.59 -4.77 -26.71
CA PRO A 177 -3.31 -5.87 -26.04
C PRO A 177 -4.42 -5.40 -25.09
N VAL A 178 -4.60 -4.10 -24.91
CA VAL A 178 -5.60 -3.50 -24.01
C VAL A 178 -6.41 -2.41 -24.72
N GLY A 179 -7.66 -2.30 -24.34
CA GLY A 179 -8.58 -1.30 -24.86
C GLY A 179 -9.54 -0.78 -23.81
N LEU A 180 -10.33 0.22 -24.20
CA LEU A 180 -11.30 0.88 -23.31
C LEU A 180 -12.55 0.01 -23.17
N GLY A 181 -12.91 -0.35 -21.95
CA GLY A 181 -14.16 -1.03 -21.64
C GLY A 181 -14.41 -2.32 -22.42
N PHE A 182 -15.67 -2.66 -22.65
CA PHE A 182 -16.08 -3.80 -23.43
C PHE A 182 -16.38 -3.37 -24.88
N ASP A 183 -15.68 -3.95 -25.85
CA ASP A 183 -15.79 -3.57 -27.28
C ASP A 183 -15.64 -2.06 -27.54
N GLY A 184 -14.71 -1.41 -26.83
CA GLY A 184 -14.47 0.03 -26.96
C GLY A 184 -15.53 0.92 -26.29
N LYS A 185 -16.43 0.35 -25.48
CA LYS A 185 -17.51 1.07 -24.81
C LYS A 185 -17.43 0.92 -23.30
N LEU A 186 -17.59 2.03 -22.60
CA LEU A 186 -17.76 2.07 -21.15
C LEU A 186 -19.24 1.88 -20.85
N LEU A 187 -19.61 0.73 -20.32
CA LEU A 187 -21.00 0.35 -20.07
C LEU A 187 -21.20 -0.07 -18.61
N GLY A 188 -22.43 0.06 -18.14
CA GLY A 188 -22.85 -0.44 -16.82
C GLY A 188 -22.70 0.56 -15.68
N TRP A 189 -23.48 0.31 -14.64
CA TRP A 189 -23.47 1.08 -13.41
C TRP A 189 -22.15 1.00 -12.63
N PRO A 190 -21.43 -0.14 -12.59
CA PRO A 190 -20.11 -0.23 -11.98
C PRO A 190 -19.11 0.77 -12.55
N THR A 191 -19.09 0.95 -13.89
CA THR A 191 -18.23 1.94 -14.54
C THR A 191 -18.59 3.38 -14.13
N LEU A 192 -19.89 3.67 -13.96
CA LEU A 192 -20.35 4.97 -13.48
C LEU A 192 -19.89 5.23 -12.05
N VAL A 193 -19.95 4.22 -11.17
CA VAL A 193 -19.44 4.31 -9.79
C VAL A 193 -17.94 4.61 -9.78
N PHE A 194 -17.17 3.92 -10.62
CA PHE A 194 -15.74 4.20 -10.76
C PHE A 194 -15.48 5.66 -11.21
N VAL A 195 -16.15 6.12 -12.26
CA VAL A 195 -15.99 7.51 -12.75
C VAL A 195 -16.40 8.53 -11.71
N PHE A 196 -17.53 8.31 -11.02
CA PHE A 196 -17.97 9.16 -9.91
C PHE A 196 -16.92 9.22 -8.80
N GLY A 197 -16.44 8.05 -8.34
CA GLY A 197 -15.42 7.92 -7.30
C GLY A 197 -14.11 8.60 -7.69
N LEU A 198 -13.68 8.45 -8.95
CA LEU A 198 -12.46 9.06 -9.46
C LEU A 198 -12.55 10.59 -9.46
N ILE A 199 -13.64 11.15 -10.03
CA ILE A 199 -13.86 12.60 -10.06
C ILE A 199 -13.93 13.16 -8.63
N LEU A 200 -14.70 12.52 -7.76
CA LEU A 200 -14.85 12.94 -6.36
C LEU A 200 -13.50 12.91 -5.64
N THR A 201 -12.75 11.80 -5.73
CA THR A 201 -11.45 11.66 -5.05
C THR A 201 -10.46 12.69 -5.56
N ILE A 202 -10.37 12.92 -6.88
CA ILE A 202 -9.51 13.96 -7.45
C ILE A 202 -9.91 15.34 -6.94
N ALA A 203 -11.21 15.68 -6.93
CA ALA A 203 -11.69 16.96 -6.44
C ALA A 203 -11.33 17.19 -4.96
N LEU A 204 -11.46 16.16 -4.13
CA LEU A 204 -11.10 16.22 -2.71
C LEU A 204 -9.59 16.35 -2.50
N VAL A 205 -8.77 15.60 -3.26
CA VAL A 205 -7.30 15.68 -3.20
C VAL A 205 -6.81 17.06 -3.63
N VAL A 206 -7.32 17.59 -4.75
CA VAL A 206 -6.98 18.94 -5.22
C VAL A 206 -7.35 20.03 -4.21
N ARG A 207 -8.47 19.84 -3.51
CA ARG A 207 -8.89 20.72 -2.42
C ARG A 207 -8.16 20.47 -1.10
N LYS A 208 -7.20 19.54 -1.07
CA LYS A 208 -6.42 19.15 0.11
C LYS A 208 -7.29 18.72 1.30
N VAL A 209 -8.43 18.07 1.02
CA VAL A 209 -9.31 17.53 2.06
C VAL A 209 -8.62 16.36 2.73
N LYS A 210 -8.54 16.37 4.07
CA LYS A 210 -7.94 15.28 4.83
C LYS A 210 -8.78 14.01 4.71
N GLY A 211 -8.13 12.87 4.47
CA GLY A 211 -8.84 11.62 4.22
C GLY A 211 -9.58 11.56 2.88
N ALA A 212 -9.21 12.37 1.90
CA ALA A 212 -9.84 12.46 0.58
C ALA A 212 -10.07 11.09 -0.06
N ILE A 213 -9.09 10.21 0.00
CA ILE A 213 -9.14 8.86 -0.59
C ILE A 213 -10.20 8.02 0.15
N LEU A 214 -10.18 8.02 1.48
CA LEU A 214 -11.17 7.28 2.27
C LEU A 214 -12.60 7.80 2.02
N ILE A 215 -12.78 9.13 1.98
CA ILE A 215 -14.09 9.75 1.68
C ILE A 215 -14.57 9.31 0.29
N GLY A 216 -13.68 9.30 -0.69
CA GLY A 216 -13.96 8.82 -2.04
C GLY A 216 -14.44 7.37 -2.06
N ILE A 217 -13.72 6.48 -1.37
CA ILE A 217 -14.09 5.06 -1.24
C ILE A 217 -15.45 4.91 -0.57
N VAL A 218 -15.66 5.56 0.58
CA VAL A 218 -16.92 5.46 1.32
C VAL A 218 -18.10 5.98 0.50
N ALA A 219 -17.97 7.13 -0.15
CA ALA A 219 -19.03 7.70 -0.99
C ALA A 219 -19.36 6.78 -2.19
N SER A 220 -18.34 6.23 -2.84
CA SER A 220 -18.52 5.30 -3.96
C SER A 220 -19.14 3.98 -3.50
N THR A 221 -18.76 3.48 -2.32
CA THR A 221 -19.35 2.28 -1.71
C THR A 221 -20.83 2.49 -1.39
N VAL A 222 -21.18 3.62 -0.78
CA VAL A 222 -22.60 3.94 -0.52
C VAL A 222 -23.40 3.98 -1.81
N LEU A 223 -22.87 4.61 -2.85
CA LEU A 223 -23.51 4.62 -4.16
C LEU A 223 -23.64 3.20 -4.75
N SER A 224 -22.60 2.37 -4.64
CA SER A 224 -22.62 0.97 -5.10
C SER A 224 -23.69 0.15 -4.39
N VAL A 225 -23.78 0.27 -3.08
CA VAL A 225 -24.78 -0.43 -2.26
C VAL A 225 -26.19 0.00 -2.68
N ILE A 226 -26.44 1.29 -2.84
CA ILE A 226 -27.76 1.79 -3.30
C ILE A 226 -28.11 1.21 -4.67
N LEU A 227 -27.18 1.22 -5.62
CA LEU A 227 -27.39 0.71 -6.96
C LEU A 227 -27.63 -0.79 -6.97
N GLU A 228 -26.84 -1.58 -6.21
CA GLU A 228 -27.01 -3.04 -6.16
C GLU A 228 -28.36 -3.42 -5.55
N PHE A 229 -28.75 -2.82 -4.42
CA PHE A 229 -30.03 -3.14 -3.77
C PHE A 229 -31.26 -2.62 -4.50
N THR A 230 -31.12 -1.64 -5.41
CA THR A 230 -32.25 -1.14 -6.20
C THR A 230 -32.35 -1.80 -7.57
N LEU A 231 -31.23 -2.10 -8.22
CA LEU A 231 -31.17 -2.56 -9.60
C LEU A 231 -30.78 -4.03 -9.74
N HIS A 232 -30.27 -4.68 -8.67
CA HIS A 232 -29.86 -6.09 -8.66
C HIS A 232 -28.90 -6.40 -9.84
N ILE A 233 -27.82 -5.63 -9.93
CA ILE A 233 -26.86 -5.67 -11.03
C ILE A 233 -26.13 -7.01 -11.09
N GLY A 234 -25.73 -7.53 -9.94
CA GLY A 234 -24.99 -8.78 -9.77
C GLY A 234 -23.54 -8.74 -10.26
N PRO A 235 -22.78 -9.83 -10.07
CA PRO A 235 -21.39 -9.93 -10.50
C PRO A 235 -21.27 -10.01 -12.03
N SER A 236 -20.10 -9.67 -12.56
CA SER A 236 -19.79 -9.82 -13.99
C SER A 236 -19.69 -11.28 -14.43
N PHE A 237 -19.44 -12.20 -13.50
CA PHE A 237 -19.44 -13.63 -13.73
C PHE A 237 -19.97 -14.35 -12.50
N ASP A 238 -21.01 -15.16 -12.65
CA ASP A 238 -21.66 -15.91 -11.57
C ASP A 238 -21.25 -17.40 -11.53
N GLY A 239 -20.25 -17.79 -12.29
CA GLY A 239 -19.81 -19.18 -12.46
C GLY A 239 -20.39 -19.85 -13.71
N THR A 240 -21.46 -19.31 -14.31
CA THR A 240 -22.14 -19.84 -15.50
C THR A 240 -22.37 -18.81 -16.59
N THR A 241 -22.76 -17.61 -16.22
CA THR A 241 -23.18 -16.55 -17.14
C THR A 241 -22.25 -15.34 -17.02
N TYR A 242 -21.84 -14.79 -18.15
CA TYR A 242 -21.07 -13.55 -18.22
C TYR A 242 -21.99 -12.34 -18.39
N ASN A 243 -21.94 -11.41 -17.42
CA ASN A 243 -22.62 -10.14 -17.46
C ASN A 243 -21.61 -8.99 -17.63
N PRO A 244 -21.43 -8.44 -18.83
CA PRO A 244 -20.44 -7.38 -19.07
C PRO A 244 -20.74 -6.06 -18.34
N GLN A 245 -21.95 -5.90 -17.80
CA GLN A 245 -22.39 -4.74 -17.03
C GLN A 245 -22.43 -4.99 -15.51
N GLY A 246 -22.04 -6.17 -15.06
CA GLY A 246 -21.98 -6.55 -13.64
C GLY A 246 -20.72 -6.03 -12.94
N TRP A 247 -20.69 -6.16 -11.59
CA TRP A 247 -19.54 -5.84 -10.78
C TRP A 247 -18.36 -6.76 -11.11
N SER A 248 -17.15 -6.22 -11.19
CA SER A 248 -15.98 -6.91 -11.77
C SER A 248 -15.62 -8.22 -11.08
N LEU A 249 -15.80 -8.34 -9.78
CA LEU A 249 -15.50 -9.56 -9.02
C LEU A 249 -16.61 -9.91 -8.04
N VAL A 250 -16.96 -9.01 -7.14
CA VAL A 250 -17.92 -9.25 -6.07
C VAL A 250 -18.92 -8.11 -6.04
N ALA A 251 -20.22 -8.46 -6.08
CA ALA A 251 -21.29 -7.49 -5.83
C ALA A 251 -21.30 -7.08 -4.36
N PRO A 252 -21.64 -5.83 -4.03
CA PRO A 252 -21.81 -5.40 -2.65
C PRO A 252 -22.79 -6.28 -1.88
N ALA A 253 -22.34 -6.89 -0.79
CA ALA A 253 -23.17 -7.78 0.03
C ALA A 253 -22.93 -7.55 1.52
N PHE A 254 -23.99 -7.63 2.32
CA PHE A 254 -23.85 -7.67 3.78
C PHE A 254 -23.39 -9.07 4.19
N SER A 255 -22.30 -9.11 4.97
CA SER A 255 -21.85 -10.33 5.62
C SER A 255 -22.27 -10.35 7.09
N GLU A 256 -22.43 -11.54 7.65
CA GLU A 256 -22.62 -11.69 9.08
C GLU A 256 -21.40 -11.17 9.86
N TRP A 257 -21.63 -10.63 11.05
CA TRP A 257 -20.57 -10.17 11.91
C TRP A 257 -19.77 -11.36 12.42
N ALA A 258 -18.47 -11.38 12.10
CA ALA A 258 -17.53 -12.40 12.55
C ALA A 258 -16.36 -11.77 13.32
N ALA A 259 -15.75 -12.55 14.20
CA ALA A 259 -14.49 -12.15 14.82
C ALA A 259 -13.39 -11.98 13.75
N PRO A 260 -12.40 -11.09 13.97
CA PRO A 260 -11.28 -10.93 13.05
C PRO A 260 -10.56 -12.25 12.78
N ASP A 261 -10.41 -12.60 11.51
CA ASP A 261 -9.70 -13.80 11.10
C ASP A 261 -8.20 -13.52 11.00
N LEU A 262 -7.41 -14.12 11.86
CA LEU A 262 -5.96 -14.00 11.93
C LEU A 262 -5.24 -15.27 11.46
N SER A 263 -5.92 -16.17 10.76
CA SER A 263 -5.40 -17.48 10.34
C SER A 263 -4.21 -17.41 9.39
N LEU A 264 -3.99 -16.28 8.72
CA LEU A 264 -2.86 -16.06 7.80
C LEU A 264 -1.51 -15.91 8.51
N ILE A 265 -1.51 -15.66 9.81
CA ILE A 265 -0.28 -15.44 10.57
C ILE A 265 0.49 -16.76 10.67
N GLY A 266 1.75 -16.76 10.21
CA GLY A 266 2.64 -17.92 10.26
C GLY A 266 2.50 -18.89 9.10
N GLN A 267 1.74 -18.56 8.05
CA GLN A 267 1.60 -19.42 6.87
C GLN A 267 2.72 -19.22 5.84
N ALA A 268 3.56 -18.20 5.99
CA ALA A 268 4.66 -17.92 5.07
C ALA A 268 5.68 -19.08 5.03
N ASN A 269 6.09 -19.47 3.82
CA ASN A 269 7.12 -20.47 3.58
C ASN A 269 8.42 -19.79 3.06
N PRO A 270 9.42 -19.53 3.91
CA PRO A 270 10.61 -18.78 3.52
C PRO A 270 11.44 -19.41 2.40
N PHE A 271 11.37 -20.73 2.24
CA PHE A 271 12.20 -21.45 1.30
C PHE A 271 11.45 -22.03 0.09
N GLY A 272 10.12 -22.02 0.10
CA GLY A 272 9.32 -22.63 -0.96
C GLY A 272 9.56 -22.03 -2.35
N ALA A 273 9.78 -20.72 -2.44
CA ALA A 273 10.10 -20.08 -3.72
C ALA A 273 11.43 -20.61 -4.34
N PHE A 274 12.40 -21.01 -3.51
CA PHE A 274 13.66 -21.60 -4.00
C PHE A 274 13.47 -23.00 -4.57
N GLU A 275 12.49 -23.74 -4.04
CA GLU A 275 12.13 -25.08 -4.54
C GLU A 275 11.39 -24.97 -5.88
N HIS A 276 10.47 -24.01 -6.02
CA HIS A 276 9.62 -23.89 -7.21
C HIS A 276 10.26 -23.10 -8.36
N LEU A 277 11.00 -22.03 -8.07
CA LEU A 277 11.61 -21.15 -9.09
C LEU A 277 13.11 -21.43 -9.29
N GLY A 278 13.73 -22.18 -8.37
CA GLY A 278 15.18 -22.37 -8.32
C GLY A 278 15.92 -21.20 -7.67
N PHE A 279 17.17 -21.45 -7.28
CA PHE A 279 17.97 -20.53 -6.45
C PHE A 279 18.18 -19.16 -7.07
N VAL A 280 18.50 -19.09 -8.37
CA VAL A 280 18.83 -17.82 -9.04
C VAL A 280 17.60 -16.92 -9.15
N ALA A 281 16.47 -17.45 -9.64
CA ALA A 281 15.25 -16.66 -9.82
C ALA A 281 14.68 -16.17 -8.48
N ALA A 282 14.60 -17.06 -7.46
CA ALA A 282 14.13 -16.69 -6.13
C ALA A 282 15.04 -15.63 -5.48
N THR A 283 16.37 -15.74 -5.63
CA THR A 283 17.32 -14.73 -5.12
C THR A 283 17.14 -13.38 -5.81
N LEU A 284 16.94 -13.36 -7.13
CA LEU A 284 16.71 -12.14 -7.88
C LEU A 284 15.39 -11.47 -7.46
N LEU A 285 14.31 -12.25 -7.30
CA LEU A 285 13.04 -11.73 -6.79
C LEU A 285 13.17 -11.15 -5.38
N ALA A 286 13.82 -11.88 -4.47
CA ALA A 286 14.08 -11.38 -3.11
C ALA A 286 14.91 -10.07 -3.14
N PHE A 287 15.88 -9.97 -4.04
CA PHE A 287 16.70 -8.76 -4.22
C PHE A 287 15.86 -7.58 -4.75
N VAL A 288 14.97 -7.80 -5.72
CA VAL A 288 14.06 -6.76 -6.24
C VAL A 288 13.13 -6.26 -5.12
N ILE A 289 12.54 -7.17 -4.33
CA ILE A 289 11.71 -6.82 -3.18
C ILE A 289 12.53 -5.99 -2.17
N LEU A 290 13.73 -6.45 -1.84
CA LEU A 290 14.65 -5.75 -0.92
C LEU A 290 14.92 -4.32 -1.39
N LEU A 291 15.26 -4.13 -2.67
CA LEU A 291 15.51 -2.79 -3.20
C LEU A 291 14.26 -1.91 -3.16
N SER A 292 13.10 -2.46 -3.51
CA SER A 292 11.84 -1.73 -3.47
C SER A 292 11.53 -1.23 -2.05
N ILE A 293 11.57 -2.12 -1.06
CA ILE A 293 11.37 -1.78 0.36
C ILE A 293 12.37 -0.71 0.81
N PHE A 294 13.63 -0.91 0.46
CA PHE A 294 14.72 -0.06 0.88
C PHE A 294 14.56 1.40 0.39
N PHE A 295 14.25 1.59 -0.90
CA PHE A 295 14.16 2.93 -1.48
C PHE A 295 12.89 3.67 -1.08
N ASP A 296 11.77 2.95 -0.98
CA ASP A 296 10.50 3.52 -0.55
C ASP A 296 10.60 4.06 0.89
N ALA A 297 11.12 3.24 1.80
CA ALA A 297 11.33 3.63 3.20
C ALA A 297 12.23 4.87 3.35
N MET A 298 13.32 4.94 2.58
CA MET A 298 14.26 6.07 2.68
C MET A 298 13.64 7.38 2.20
N GLY A 299 12.99 7.36 1.04
CA GLY A 299 12.37 8.55 0.47
C GLY A 299 11.28 9.11 1.38
N THR A 300 10.40 8.24 1.85
CA THR A 300 9.27 8.59 2.72
C THR A 300 9.75 9.09 4.09
N MET A 301 10.71 8.40 4.71
CA MET A 301 11.24 8.79 6.02
C MET A 301 11.87 10.19 5.99
N VAL A 302 12.72 10.48 4.98
CA VAL A 302 13.37 11.79 4.86
C VAL A 302 12.34 12.88 4.61
N GLY A 303 11.36 12.65 3.73
CA GLY A 303 10.27 13.58 3.46
C GLY A 303 9.48 13.94 4.72
N LEU A 304 9.02 12.91 5.46
CA LEU A 304 8.25 13.08 6.69
C LEU A 304 9.06 13.72 7.82
N ALA A 305 10.34 13.36 7.97
CA ALA A 305 11.23 13.96 8.97
C ALA A 305 11.45 15.46 8.71
N THR A 306 11.58 15.84 7.42
CA THR A 306 11.68 17.24 7.01
C THR A 306 10.40 18.00 7.35
N GLU A 307 9.23 17.45 7.00
CA GLU A 307 7.93 18.06 7.29
C GLU A 307 7.65 18.17 8.79
N ALA A 308 8.06 17.16 9.57
CA ALA A 308 7.95 17.17 11.03
C ALA A 308 8.93 18.14 11.70
N GLY A 309 9.89 18.70 10.97
CA GLY A 309 10.97 19.50 11.53
C GLY A 309 11.85 18.71 12.51
N SER A 310 12.02 17.40 12.25
CA SER A 310 12.75 16.48 13.13
C SER A 310 14.23 16.36 12.75
N ILE A 311 14.65 16.97 11.66
CA ILE A 311 16.05 16.94 11.20
C ILE A 311 16.89 17.89 12.07
N ASP A 312 18.01 17.40 12.61
CA ASP A 312 18.92 18.20 13.40
C ASP A 312 19.76 19.17 12.52
N LYS A 313 20.61 19.98 13.17
CA LYS A 313 21.45 20.97 12.49
C LYS A 313 22.50 20.34 11.56
N ASP A 314 22.82 19.07 11.79
CA ASP A 314 23.81 18.31 11.01
C ASP A 314 23.15 17.50 9.88
N GLY A 315 21.83 17.65 9.69
CA GLY A 315 21.05 16.95 8.67
C GLY A 315 20.64 15.53 9.05
N ASN A 316 20.79 15.11 10.32
CA ASN A 316 20.46 13.77 10.77
C ASN A 316 19.04 13.69 11.34
N ILE A 317 18.42 12.52 11.16
CA ILE A 317 17.12 12.20 11.78
C ILE A 317 17.39 11.51 13.12
N PRO A 318 16.92 12.05 14.26
CA PRO A 318 17.08 11.43 15.56
C PRO A 318 16.52 10.01 15.58
N ASN A 319 17.23 9.05 16.18
CA ASN A 319 16.83 7.64 16.24
C ASN A 319 16.60 6.97 14.87
N VAL A 320 17.24 7.44 13.82
CA VAL A 320 17.08 6.90 12.45
C VAL A 320 17.27 5.38 12.41
N ASP A 321 18.24 4.84 13.14
CA ASP A 321 18.49 3.39 13.19
C ASP A 321 17.27 2.63 13.70
N ARG A 322 16.56 3.14 14.71
CA ARG A 322 15.35 2.52 15.24
C ARG A 322 14.18 2.62 14.25
N VAL A 323 14.05 3.74 13.56
CA VAL A 323 13.04 3.90 12.49
C VAL A 323 13.24 2.82 11.43
N LEU A 324 14.49 2.61 11.02
CA LEU A 324 14.85 1.66 9.98
C LEU A 324 14.74 0.20 10.44
N GLN A 325 14.99 -0.07 11.71
CA GLN A 325 14.78 -1.39 12.31
C GLN A 325 13.29 -1.73 12.33
N VAL A 326 12.43 -0.77 12.73
CA VAL A 326 10.96 -0.98 12.70
C VAL A 326 10.46 -1.18 11.29
N ASP A 327 10.98 -0.45 10.30
CA ASP A 327 10.63 -0.63 8.91
C ASP A 327 11.04 -2.01 8.37
N ALA A 328 12.25 -2.48 8.68
CA ALA A 328 12.70 -3.83 8.35
C ALA A 328 11.85 -4.91 9.05
N LEU A 329 11.50 -4.71 10.32
CA LEU A 329 10.55 -5.58 11.03
C LEU A 329 9.17 -5.57 10.36
N GLY A 330 8.79 -4.45 9.73
CA GLY A 330 7.58 -4.32 8.96
C GLY A 330 7.50 -5.31 7.78
N ALA A 331 8.61 -5.50 7.08
CA ALA A 331 8.69 -6.50 6.02
C ALA A 331 8.70 -7.94 6.58
N ILE A 332 9.43 -8.18 7.68
CA ILE A 332 9.48 -9.51 8.32
C ILE A 332 8.11 -9.93 8.82
N ILE A 333 7.48 -9.07 9.64
CA ILE A 333 6.19 -9.37 10.27
C ILE A 333 5.08 -9.40 9.22
N GLY A 334 5.09 -8.46 8.26
CA GLY A 334 4.11 -8.41 7.20
C GLY A 334 4.16 -9.62 6.27
N GLY A 335 5.38 -10.03 5.85
CA GLY A 335 5.59 -11.28 5.10
C GLY A 335 5.16 -12.50 5.91
N GLY A 336 5.62 -12.62 7.17
CA GLY A 336 5.26 -13.71 8.07
C GLY A 336 3.77 -13.79 8.41
N ALA A 337 3.05 -12.69 8.30
CA ALA A 337 1.60 -12.62 8.48
C ALA A 337 0.82 -12.66 7.16
N SER A 338 1.47 -12.92 6.04
CA SER A 338 0.87 -13.05 4.70
C SER A 338 0.10 -11.80 4.22
N VAL A 339 0.56 -10.61 4.62
CA VAL A 339 0.00 -9.32 4.17
C VAL A 339 1.03 -8.44 3.45
N SER A 340 2.12 -9.05 2.99
CA SER A 340 3.25 -8.41 2.31
C SER A 340 4.03 -7.43 3.19
N SER A 341 4.98 -6.67 2.62
CA SER A 341 5.85 -5.78 3.38
C SER A 341 5.08 -4.57 3.91
N ASN A 342 5.23 -4.30 5.21
CA ASN A 342 4.74 -3.07 5.82
C ASN A 342 5.86 -2.02 5.87
N GLN A 343 5.55 -0.81 5.47
CA GLN A 343 6.51 0.29 5.27
C GLN A 343 5.98 1.59 5.87
N ILE A 344 6.86 2.58 6.01
CA ILE A 344 6.48 3.92 6.46
C ILE A 344 5.60 4.59 5.40
N TYR A 345 4.42 5.07 5.82
CA TYR A 345 3.41 5.66 4.95
C TYR A 345 3.52 7.19 4.89
N VAL A 346 3.51 7.72 3.66
CA VAL A 346 3.57 9.17 3.38
C VAL A 346 2.37 9.91 3.95
N GLU A 347 1.23 9.24 4.12
CA GLU A 347 0.01 9.78 4.75
C GLU A 347 0.22 10.17 6.22
N SER A 348 1.31 9.75 6.85
CA SER A 348 1.75 10.27 8.15
C SER A 348 1.92 11.79 8.14
N GLY A 349 2.18 12.38 6.97
CA GLY A 349 2.20 13.83 6.74
C GLY A 349 0.89 14.51 7.12
N ALA A 350 -0.27 13.83 7.02
CA ALA A 350 -1.54 14.38 7.47
C ALA A 350 -1.55 14.67 8.97
N GLY A 351 -1.03 13.76 9.78
CA GLY A 351 -0.90 13.96 11.22
C GLY A 351 0.18 14.99 11.58
N ILE A 352 1.29 14.99 10.87
CA ILE A 352 2.36 15.98 11.01
C ILE A 352 1.82 17.38 10.68
N GLY A 353 0.99 17.52 9.65
CA GLY A 353 0.30 18.76 9.30
C GLY A 353 -0.67 19.26 10.37
N GLU A 354 -1.26 18.35 11.20
CA GLU A 354 -2.05 18.70 12.40
C GLU A 354 -1.19 19.12 13.61
N GLY A 355 0.13 19.03 13.49
CA GLY A 355 1.06 19.40 14.53
C GLY A 355 1.55 18.24 15.39
N ALA A 356 1.35 16.99 14.99
CA ALA A 356 2.03 15.85 15.58
C ALA A 356 3.53 15.94 15.35
N ARG A 357 4.32 15.62 16.38
CA ARG A 357 5.80 15.69 16.33
C ARG A 357 6.44 14.51 17.02
N THR A 358 5.66 13.64 17.66
CA THR A 358 6.18 12.57 18.50
C THR A 358 5.52 11.23 18.21
N GLY A 359 6.11 10.17 18.73
CA GLY A 359 5.57 8.82 18.59
C GLY A 359 4.21 8.58 19.26
N LEU A 360 3.72 9.53 20.06
CA LEU A 360 2.40 9.39 20.66
C LEU A 360 1.29 9.41 19.59
N ALA A 361 1.44 10.21 18.54
CA ALA A 361 0.51 10.20 17.41
C ALA A 361 0.47 8.84 16.73
N SER A 362 1.62 8.20 16.53
CA SER A 362 1.69 6.84 15.97
C SER A 362 1.02 5.80 16.86
N ILE A 363 1.14 5.91 18.19
CA ILE A 363 0.41 5.02 19.11
C ILE A 363 -1.09 5.18 18.94
N VAL A 364 -1.59 6.41 18.84
CA VAL A 364 -3.02 6.66 18.60
C VAL A 364 -3.46 6.07 17.27
N THR A 365 -2.70 6.28 16.21
CA THR A 365 -2.98 5.69 14.88
C THR A 365 -3.02 4.17 14.94
N GLY A 366 -2.03 3.55 15.57
CA GLY A 366 -1.95 2.09 15.67
C GLY A 366 -3.09 1.49 16.49
N LEU A 367 -3.50 2.13 17.59
CA LEU A 367 -4.67 1.70 18.36
C LEU A 367 -5.96 1.78 17.52
N LEU A 368 -6.12 2.80 16.68
CA LEU A 368 -7.26 2.92 15.78
C LEU A 368 -7.26 1.81 14.72
N PHE A 369 -6.09 1.39 14.20
CA PHE A 369 -6.00 0.21 13.34
C PHE A 369 -6.41 -1.08 14.05
N LEU A 370 -6.00 -1.28 15.30
CA LEU A 370 -6.43 -2.44 16.09
C LEU A 370 -7.95 -2.44 16.33
N VAL A 371 -8.56 -1.29 16.44
CA VAL A 371 -10.03 -1.17 16.50
C VAL A 371 -10.66 -1.47 15.13
N ALA A 372 -10.05 -0.96 14.05
CA ALA A 372 -10.56 -1.13 12.69
C ALA A 372 -10.64 -2.60 12.25
N MET A 373 -9.78 -3.49 12.78
CA MET A 373 -9.83 -4.92 12.44
C MET A 373 -11.17 -5.60 12.80
N PHE A 374 -11.92 -5.06 13.77
CA PHE A 374 -13.24 -5.58 14.13
C PHE A 374 -14.36 -5.15 13.16
N PHE A 375 -14.07 -4.22 12.24
CA PHE A 375 -15.00 -3.74 11.22
C PHE A 375 -14.78 -4.39 9.85
N THR A 376 -13.90 -5.39 9.76
CA THR A 376 -13.58 -6.10 8.53
C THR A 376 -14.78 -6.77 7.83
N PRO A 377 -15.87 -7.24 8.53
CA PRO A 377 -17.06 -7.73 7.85
C PRO A 377 -17.74 -6.71 6.93
N LEU A 378 -17.58 -5.41 7.19
CA LEU A 378 -18.12 -4.34 6.34
C LEU A 378 -17.37 -4.20 5.00
N ILE A 379 -16.21 -4.82 4.86
CA ILE A 379 -15.40 -4.74 3.64
C ILE A 379 -16.10 -5.41 2.45
N ASN A 380 -16.92 -6.44 2.70
CA ASN A 380 -17.70 -7.11 1.65
C ASN A 380 -18.76 -6.20 0.98
N LEU A 381 -19.04 -5.04 1.58
CA LEU A 381 -19.87 -4.00 0.95
C LEU A 381 -19.13 -3.18 -0.11
N VAL A 382 -17.80 -3.27 -0.14
CA VAL A 382 -16.94 -2.42 -0.94
C VAL A 382 -16.56 -3.12 -2.24
N PRO A 383 -17.18 -2.82 -3.38
CA PRO A 383 -16.81 -3.41 -4.66
C PRO A 383 -15.51 -2.80 -5.19
N PHE A 384 -14.88 -3.49 -6.13
CA PHE A 384 -13.62 -3.04 -6.73
C PHE A 384 -13.72 -1.65 -7.36
N GLU A 385 -14.82 -1.35 -8.02
CA GLU A 385 -15.07 -0.07 -8.69
C GLU A 385 -15.15 1.11 -7.71
N ALA A 386 -15.49 0.86 -6.45
CA ALA A 386 -15.48 1.90 -5.43
C ALA A 386 -14.07 2.20 -4.90
N VAL A 387 -13.14 1.25 -4.99
CA VAL A 387 -11.76 1.38 -4.49
C VAL A 387 -10.77 1.70 -5.61
N ALA A 388 -11.01 1.24 -6.81
CA ALA A 388 -10.16 1.46 -7.98
C ALA A 388 -9.77 2.94 -8.21
N PRO A 389 -10.65 3.93 -7.96
CA PRO A 389 -10.26 5.34 -7.99
C PRO A 389 -9.09 5.69 -7.07
N ALA A 390 -9.01 5.07 -5.89
CA ALA A 390 -7.92 5.28 -4.96
C ALA A 390 -6.59 4.79 -5.54
N LEU A 391 -6.56 3.61 -6.20
CA LEU A 391 -5.38 3.09 -6.87
C LEU A 391 -4.89 4.04 -7.96
N VAL A 392 -5.80 4.57 -8.77
CA VAL A 392 -5.45 5.53 -9.84
C VAL A 392 -4.86 6.80 -9.26
N VAL A 393 -5.46 7.36 -8.21
CA VAL A 393 -4.97 8.60 -7.56
C VAL A 393 -3.64 8.38 -6.85
N VAL A 394 -3.46 7.30 -6.11
CA VAL A 394 -2.20 6.95 -5.46
C VAL A 394 -1.11 6.70 -6.52
N GLY A 395 -1.43 5.95 -7.57
CA GLY A 395 -0.53 5.74 -8.70
C GLY A 395 -0.08 7.05 -9.34
N PHE A 396 -1.00 8.01 -9.54
CA PHE A 396 -0.67 9.35 -10.01
C PHE A 396 0.28 10.09 -9.04
N MET A 397 0.01 10.05 -7.73
CA MET A 397 0.86 10.73 -6.74
C MET A 397 2.31 10.18 -6.76
N MET A 398 2.48 8.89 -6.95
CA MET A 398 3.80 8.26 -7.11
C MET A 398 4.43 8.64 -8.45
N ALA A 399 3.68 8.55 -9.56
CA ALA A 399 4.15 8.89 -10.90
C ALA A 399 4.52 10.37 -11.06
N ALA A 400 3.91 11.26 -10.29
CA ALA A 400 4.23 12.69 -10.30
C ALA A 400 5.69 13.00 -9.92
N GLN A 401 6.40 12.04 -9.29
CA GLN A 401 7.82 12.18 -9.01
C GLN A 401 8.71 12.16 -10.27
N VAL A 402 8.18 11.82 -11.43
CA VAL A 402 8.88 11.86 -12.73
C VAL A 402 9.56 13.20 -12.99
N GLY A 403 9.01 14.30 -12.46
CA GLY A 403 9.61 15.64 -12.55
C GLY A 403 10.94 15.81 -11.81
N LYS A 404 11.33 14.86 -10.94
CA LYS A 404 12.62 14.87 -10.24
C LYS A 404 13.75 14.23 -11.05
N ILE A 405 13.45 13.57 -12.17
CA ILE A 405 14.43 12.96 -13.06
C ILE A 405 15.10 14.08 -13.86
N ASP A 406 16.44 14.06 -13.94
CA ASP A 406 17.18 14.97 -14.82
C ASP A 406 17.05 14.51 -16.28
N TRP A 407 16.10 15.11 -16.99
CA TRP A 407 15.83 14.82 -18.41
C TRP A 407 16.88 15.39 -19.37
N LYS A 408 17.79 16.23 -18.90
CA LYS A 408 18.86 16.80 -19.73
C LYS A 408 20.04 15.84 -19.85
N ASP A 409 20.27 15.01 -18.84
CA ASP A 409 21.29 13.96 -18.88
C ASP A 409 20.73 12.66 -19.44
N TRP A 410 21.05 12.35 -20.67
CA TRP A 410 20.58 11.13 -21.35
C TRP A 410 21.10 9.85 -20.69
N GLY A 411 22.24 9.90 -19.99
CA GLY A 411 22.77 8.77 -19.22
C GLY A 411 21.88 8.40 -18.02
N ILE A 412 21.12 9.38 -17.49
CA ILE A 412 20.15 9.18 -16.42
C ILE A 412 18.73 8.98 -16.98
N ALA A 413 18.34 9.83 -17.94
CA ALA A 413 16.97 9.88 -18.45
C ALA A 413 16.56 8.58 -19.19
N LEU A 414 17.44 8.04 -20.04
CA LEU A 414 17.10 6.85 -20.84
C LEU A 414 16.93 5.58 -19.99
N PRO A 415 17.85 5.22 -19.07
CA PRO A 415 17.62 4.12 -18.14
C PRO A 415 16.39 4.31 -17.26
N ALA A 416 16.15 5.54 -16.78
CA ALA A 416 14.96 5.86 -15.98
C ALA A 416 13.68 5.66 -16.78
N PHE A 417 13.64 6.16 -18.02
CA PHE A 417 12.51 6.00 -18.94
C PHE A 417 12.19 4.52 -19.20
N LEU A 418 13.21 3.72 -19.53
CA LEU A 418 13.02 2.29 -19.74
C LEU A 418 12.51 1.59 -18.50
N THR A 419 13.04 1.93 -17.32
CA THR A 419 12.63 1.34 -16.05
C THR A 419 11.14 1.58 -15.79
N PHE A 420 10.68 2.82 -15.78
CA PHE A 420 9.27 3.07 -15.43
C PHE A 420 8.29 2.70 -16.55
N THR A 421 8.73 2.68 -17.81
CA THR A 421 7.84 2.28 -18.93
C THR A 421 7.66 0.76 -18.98
N LEU A 422 8.69 -0.02 -18.69
CA LEU A 422 8.61 -1.49 -18.73
C LEU A 422 7.97 -2.10 -17.48
N MET A 423 8.12 -1.45 -16.32
CA MET A 423 7.64 -1.96 -15.05
C MET A 423 6.14 -2.33 -15.01
N PRO A 424 5.20 -1.62 -15.66
CA PRO A 424 3.81 -2.04 -15.74
C PRO A 424 3.57 -3.35 -16.52
N PHE A 425 4.57 -3.85 -17.24
CA PHE A 425 4.47 -5.02 -18.11
C PHE A 425 5.40 -6.17 -17.71
N THR A 426 6.24 -5.98 -16.70
CA THR A 426 7.19 -6.97 -16.16
C THR A 426 6.78 -7.40 -14.77
#